data_703dd854f9a6a6f9a12aaabc0dc7ff83
#
_entry.id   703dd854f9a6a6f9a12aaabc0dc7ff83
#
_cell.length_a   1.000
_cell.length_b   1.000
_cell.length_c   1.000
_cell.angle_alpha   90.00
_cell.angle_beta   90.00
_cell.angle_gamma   90.00
#
_symmetry.space_group_name_H-M   'P 1'
#
loop_
_entity.id
_entity.type
_entity.pdbx_description
1 polymer ?
#
loop_
_entity_poly.entity_id
_entity_poly.type
_entity_poly.pdbx_seq_one_letter_code
_entity_poly.pdbx_strand_id
1 'polypeptide(L)'
;RIVNFANELIGKYPHEKIIVSQTDYERNPFYGLNQLPSFISPFSDEFLFEIKFLKTYLNEYLKTSLQLDPRKDNWIYDGLQVYAMMKYMDENHPNTKMMGSVSNLRLLKSYNIANIGFNDQYSYFYMLMARKNLDQALGDPKNTLIKFNEQIASKYRSGLSIRFLDDYLQNDAVPASIKQFYNQNQIKQVSRTDFETILKSNTDKDINWFFNTIINSRAIIDYKFSSVKKTKDSITFSVINKTETPIPIPVYGTKKGAVVFKQWLDIEECDSTFTFPRNGADKIILNLKNEVPEYNLRNNWKKLDGFFPNNRPVKFVFLKDLEDPYYNQVLYVPSIYYNLYDGITPGIRLHNKTILDKPFTFDINPSYSTKSNNLSGLVSFAVNQNYRNSTLYNVKYSVSSSYFHYAQDASYLRINPMVQLRIREPNFRDNRKQLILLRQVIVNKEKSAF
;
A
#
# COMPACT_ATOMS: atom_id res chain seq x y z
N ARG A 1 6.67 -7.35 -29.82
CA ARG A 1 7.35 -7.29 -28.52
C ARG A 1 6.57 -8.06 -27.45
N ILE A 2 5.29 -7.77 -27.17
CA ILE A 2 4.45 -8.42 -26.14
C ILE A 2 4.38 -9.95 -26.32
N VAL A 3 4.18 -10.43 -27.54
CA VAL A 3 4.12 -11.88 -27.83
C VAL A 3 5.42 -12.59 -27.47
N ASN A 4 6.56 -12.03 -27.88
CA ASN A 4 7.88 -12.61 -27.56
C ASN A 4 8.13 -12.62 -26.06
N PHE A 5 7.85 -11.51 -25.37
CA PHE A 5 7.95 -11.42 -23.92
C PHE A 5 7.11 -12.49 -23.20
N ALA A 6 5.83 -12.66 -23.59
CA ALA A 6 4.97 -13.65 -22.97
C ALA A 6 5.48 -15.09 -23.21
N ASN A 7 5.95 -15.38 -24.44
CA ASN A 7 6.54 -16.68 -24.76
C ASN A 7 7.84 -16.97 -23.97
N GLU A 8 8.65 -15.94 -23.74
CA GLU A 8 9.91 -16.07 -23.02
C GLU A 8 9.68 -16.24 -21.51
N LEU A 9 8.75 -15.49 -20.93
CA LEU A 9 8.49 -15.52 -19.50
C LEU A 9 7.59 -16.70 -19.07
N ILE A 10 6.50 -16.96 -19.82
CA ILE A 10 5.47 -17.92 -19.44
C ILE A 10 5.66 -19.26 -20.18
N GLY A 11 5.95 -19.24 -21.48
CA GLY A 11 6.08 -20.43 -22.33
C GLY A 11 5.33 -20.24 -23.64
N LYS A 12 5.51 -21.14 -24.59
CA LYS A 12 4.91 -21.03 -25.92
C LYS A 12 3.39 -21.28 -25.85
N TYR A 13 2.61 -20.36 -26.46
CA TYR A 13 1.17 -20.51 -26.55
C TYR A 13 0.77 -21.78 -27.33
N PRO A 14 -0.17 -22.59 -26.85
CA PRO A 14 -0.47 -23.92 -27.41
C PRO A 14 -1.29 -23.90 -28.71
N HIS A 15 -1.91 -22.77 -29.05
CA HIS A 15 -2.74 -22.62 -30.23
C HIS A 15 -2.06 -21.76 -31.29
N GLU A 16 -2.49 -21.86 -32.54
CA GLU A 16 -1.94 -21.07 -33.65
C GLU A 16 -2.26 -19.57 -33.52
N LYS A 17 -3.41 -19.23 -32.94
CA LYS A 17 -3.92 -17.87 -32.84
C LYS A 17 -4.48 -17.60 -31.46
N ILE A 18 -4.26 -16.38 -30.98
CA ILE A 18 -4.95 -15.80 -29.82
C ILE A 18 -5.82 -14.64 -30.32
N ILE A 19 -7.05 -14.63 -29.84
CA ILE A 19 -8.01 -13.57 -30.19
C ILE A 19 -8.10 -12.62 -29.00
N VAL A 20 -7.80 -11.36 -29.21
CA VAL A 20 -8.05 -10.27 -28.26
C VAL A 20 -9.14 -9.41 -28.89
N SER A 21 -10.38 -9.58 -28.45
CA SER A 21 -11.50 -8.80 -28.96
C SER A 21 -11.50 -7.37 -28.40
N GLN A 22 -12.12 -6.45 -29.15
CA GLN A 22 -12.34 -5.09 -28.65
C GLN A 22 -13.17 -5.09 -27.36
N THR A 23 -14.15 -5.98 -27.25
CA THR A 23 -14.99 -6.12 -26.05
C THR A 23 -14.15 -6.53 -24.84
N ASP A 24 -13.20 -7.46 -24.99
CA ASP A 24 -12.32 -7.88 -23.91
C ASP A 24 -11.35 -6.77 -23.51
N TYR A 25 -10.83 -6.04 -24.52
CA TYR A 25 -10.00 -4.87 -24.31
C TYR A 25 -10.73 -3.77 -23.54
N GLU A 26 -11.98 -3.48 -23.86
CA GLU A 26 -12.78 -2.46 -23.19
C GLU A 26 -13.21 -2.86 -21.76
N ARG A 27 -13.56 -4.13 -21.57
CA ARG A 27 -13.99 -4.69 -20.28
C ARG A 27 -12.86 -4.95 -19.29
N ASN A 28 -11.61 -4.80 -19.71
CA ASN A 28 -10.41 -5.03 -18.92
C ASN A 28 -9.70 -3.70 -18.55
N PRO A 29 -10.33 -2.78 -17.81
CA PRO A 29 -9.74 -1.49 -17.49
C PRO A 29 -8.47 -1.67 -16.68
N PHE A 30 -7.48 -0.82 -16.92
CA PHE A 30 -6.34 -0.67 -16.05
C PHE A 30 -6.64 0.50 -15.09
N TYR A 31 -6.99 0.17 -13.84
CA TYR A 31 -7.35 1.17 -12.85
C TYR A 31 -6.18 2.10 -12.56
N GLY A 32 -6.46 3.40 -12.55
CA GLY A 32 -5.47 4.46 -12.38
C GLY A 32 -4.96 5.06 -13.69
N LEU A 33 -4.90 4.31 -14.81
CA LEU A 33 -4.41 4.82 -16.10
C LEU A 33 -5.50 5.48 -16.94
N ASN A 34 -6.68 4.87 -17.04
CA ASN A 34 -7.72 5.23 -17.99
C ASN A 34 -8.85 6.07 -17.37
N GLN A 35 -8.63 6.66 -16.22
CA GLN A 35 -9.68 7.42 -15.53
C GLN A 35 -9.74 8.90 -15.91
N LEU A 36 -8.70 9.38 -16.61
CA LEU A 36 -8.64 10.75 -17.09
C LEU A 36 -8.95 10.80 -18.60
N PRO A 37 -9.66 11.82 -19.08
CA PRO A 37 -9.79 12.08 -20.49
C PRO A 37 -8.42 12.19 -21.18
N SER A 38 -8.31 11.78 -22.47
CA SER A 38 -7.04 11.74 -23.20
C SER A 38 -6.29 13.07 -23.20
N PHE A 39 -7.01 14.20 -23.31
CA PHE A 39 -6.40 15.53 -23.34
C PHE A 39 -5.72 15.98 -22.03
N ILE A 40 -5.99 15.32 -20.92
CA ILE A 40 -5.33 15.55 -19.62
C ILE A 40 -4.63 14.29 -19.09
N SER A 41 -4.53 13.25 -19.91
CA SER A 41 -3.85 12.02 -19.54
C SER A 41 -2.34 12.29 -19.34
N PRO A 42 -1.75 11.82 -18.23
CA PRO A 42 -0.31 11.97 -18.01
C PRO A 42 0.54 10.95 -18.79
N PHE A 43 -0.09 10.10 -19.58
CA PHE A 43 0.55 9.06 -20.39
C PHE A 43 0.20 9.24 -21.87
N SER A 44 1.10 8.85 -22.77
CA SER A 44 0.81 8.84 -24.21
C SER A 44 -0.22 7.76 -24.57
N ASP A 45 -0.93 7.95 -25.66
CA ASP A 45 -1.93 6.99 -26.15
C ASP A 45 -1.29 5.63 -26.50
N GLU A 46 -0.07 5.64 -27.03
CA GLU A 46 0.68 4.42 -27.30
C GLU A 46 0.97 3.64 -26.00
N PHE A 47 1.43 4.32 -24.95
CA PHE A 47 1.69 3.67 -23.66
C PHE A 47 0.41 3.10 -23.06
N LEU A 48 -0.68 3.87 -23.06
CA LEU A 48 -1.97 3.43 -22.55
C LEU A 48 -2.47 2.20 -23.30
N PHE A 49 -2.39 2.24 -24.65
CA PHE A 49 -2.76 1.11 -25.49
C PHE A 49 -1.88 -0.11 -25.19
N GLU A 50 -0.56 0.06 -25.14
CA GLU A 50 0.40 -1.01 -24.93
C GLU A 50 0.13 -1.74 -23.61
N ILE A 51 0.00 -1.01 -22.49
CA ILE A 51 -0.18 -1.61 -21.16
C ILE A 51 -1.57 -2.25 -21.02
N LYS A 52 -2.60 -1.63 -21.56
CA LYS A 52 -3.94 -2.21 -21.55
C LYS A 52 -4.05 -3.43 -22.47
N PHE A 53 -3.41 -3.38 -23.64
CA PHE A 53 -3.32 -4.53 -24.53
C PHE A 53 -2.54 -5.68 -23.89
N LEU A 54 -1.37 -5.41 -23.31
CA LEU A 54 -0.58 -6.41 -22.57
C LEU A 54 -1.44 -7.11 -21.50
N LYS A 55 -2.17 -6.34 -20.70
CA LYS A 55 -3.05 -6.89 -19.69
C LYS A 55 -4.12 -7.82 -20.26
N THR A 56 -4.78 -7.39 -21.32
CA THR A 56 -5.84 -8.17 -21.97
C THR A 56 -5.28 -9.41 -22.66
N TYR A 57 -4.17 -9.25 -23.36
CA TYR A 57 -3.46 -10.35 -23.99
C TYR A 57 -3.04 -11.43 -22.99
N LEU A 58 -2.40 -11.05 -21.88
CA LEU A 58 -2.00 -11.99 -20.83
C LEU A 58 -3.21 -12.71 -20.19
N ASN A 59 -4.34 -12.00 -20.04
CA ASN A 59 -5.57 -12.61 -19.53
C ASN A 59 -6.07 -13.73 -20.44
N GLU A 60 -6.15 -13.45 -21.74
CA GLU A 60 -6.58 -14.45 -22.73
C GLU A 60 -5.54 -15.57 -22.88
N TYR A 61 -4.25 -15.23 -22.88
CA TYR A 61 -3.14 -16.17 -22.94
C TYR A 61 -3.21 -17.23 -21.84
N LEU A 62 -3.41 -16.81 -20.61
CA LEU A 62 -3.46 -17.73 -19.46
C LEU A 62 -4.76 -18.52 -19.39
N LYS A 63 -5.90 -17.86 -19.62
CA LYS A 63 -7.22 -18.50 -19.44
C LYS A 63 -7.59 -19.48 -20.55
N THR A 64 -7.05 -19.30 -21.75
CA THR A 64 -7.31 -20.22 -22.85
C THR A 64 -6.34 -21.39 -22.89
N SER A 65 -5.23 -21.31 -22.16
CA SER A 65 -4.20 -22.36 -22.16
C SER A 65 -4.09 -23.15 -20.85
N LEU A 66 -4.51 -22.57 -19.72
CA LEU A 66 -4.53 -23.27 -18.41
C LEU A 66 -5.98 -23.45 -17.95
N GLN A 67 -6.32 -24.64 -17.45
CA GLN A 67 -7.66 -24.95 -16.94
C GLN A 67 -7.65 -25.01 -15.41
N LEU A 68 -7.30 -23.88 -14.77
CA LEU A 68 -7.45 -23.70 -13.32
C LEU A 68 -8.92 -23.43 -12.97
N ASP A 69 -9.34 -23.83 -11.77
CA ASP A 69 -10.65 -23.41 -11.24
C ASP A 69 -10.69 -21.87 -11.06
N PRO A 70 -11.47 -21.13 -11.87
CA PRO A 70 -11.48 -19.67 -11.83
C PRO A 70 -12.07 -19.10 -10.55
N ARG A 71 -12.66 -19.92 -9.70
CA ARG A 71 -13.19 -19.50 -8.39
C ARG A 71 -12.20 -19.76 -7.27
N LYS A 72 -11.53 -20.92 -7.27
CA LYS A 72 -10.64 -21.36 -6.17
C LYS A 72 -9.20 -20.92 -6.39
N ASP A 73 -8.73 -21.00 -7.63
CA ASP A 73 -7.32 -20.80 -7.98
C ASP A 73 -7.09 -19.51 -8.77
N ASN A 74 -8.05 -18.58 -8.70
CA ASN A 74 -8.03 -17.30 -9.39
C ASN A 74 -6.77 -16.47 -9.09
N TRP A 75 -6.20 -16.58 -7.89
CA TRP A 75 -5.00 -15.88 -7.51
C TRP A 75 -3.79 -16.22 -8.39
N ILE A 76 -3.73 -17.42 -8.96
CA ILE A 76 -2.66 -17.82 -9.89
C ILE A 76 -2.81 -17.06 -11.20
N TYR A 77 -4.01 -17.02 -11.81
CA TYR A 77 -4.23 -16.24 -13.02
C TYR A 77 -3.89 -14.76 -12.82
N ASP A 78 -4.42 -14.17 -11.76
CA ASP A 78 -4.21 -12.77 -11.45
C ASP A 78 -2.76 -12.48 -11.07
N GLY A 79 -2.13 -13.39 -10.33
CA GLY A 79 -0.73 -13.29 -9.92
C GLY A 79 0.23 -13.36 -11.09
N LEU A 80 0.08 -14.35 -11.97
CA LEU A 80 0.91 -14.51 -13.17
C LEU A 80 0.75 -13.31 -14.11
N GLN A 81 -0.50 -12.84 -14.31
CA GLN A 81 -0.77 -11.65 -15.14
C GLN A 81 -0.06 -10.41 -14.60
N VAL A 82 -0.26 -10.10 -13.32
CA VAL A 82 0.31 -8.87 -12.71
C VAL A 82 1.83 -8.98 -12.58
N TYR A 83 2.36 -10.15 -12.23
CA TYR A 83 3.80 -10.39 -12.20
C TYR A 83 4.43 -10.17 -13.57
N ALA A 84 3.86 -10.73 -14.64
CA ALA A 84 4.32 -10.53 -16.00
C ALA A 84 4.24 -9.05 -16.41
N MET A 85 3.17 -8.33 -16.03
CA MET A 85 3.08 -6.89 -16.27
C MET A 85 4.16 -6.10 -15.54
N MET A 86 4.48 -6.45 -14.30
CA MET A 86 5.56 -5.80 -13.54
C MET A 86 6.93 -6.05 -14.20
N LYS A 87 7.23 -7.27 -14.61
CA LYS A 87 8.46 -7.61 -15.36
C LYS A 87 8.55 -6.84 -16.68
N TYR A 88 7.45 -6.80 -17.43
CA TYR A 88 7.39 -6.06 -18.70
C TYR A 88 7.70 -4.56 -18.50
N MET A 89 7.14 -3.97 -17.45
CA MET A 89 7.37 -2.57 -17.11
C MET A 89 8.83 -2.33 -16.70
N ASP A 90 9.43 -3.21 -15.93
CA ASP A 90 10.83 -3.09 -15.50
C ASP A 90 11.79 -3.17 -16.71
N GLU A 91 11.48 -4.03 -17.69
CA GLU A 91 12.32 -4.23 -18.86
C GLU A 91 12.15 -3.12 -19.94
N ASN A 92 10.91 -2.71 -20.18
CA ASN A 92 10.59 -1.83 -21.31
C ASN A 92 10.35 -0.36 -20.91
N HIS A 93 9.94 -0.12 -19.65
CA HIS A 93 9.56 1.21 -19.15
C HIS A 93 10.11 1.49 -17.74
N PRO A 94 11.40 1.23 -17.43
CA PRO A 94 11.96 1.22 -16.07
C PRO A 94 11.87 2.57 -15.35
N ASN A 95 11.81 3.67 -16.08
CA ASN A 95 11.78 5.04 -15.53
C ASN A 95 10.37 5.62 -15.43
N THR A 96 9.35 4.86 -15.81
CA THR A 96 7.97 5.36 -15.80
C THR A 96 7.48 5.54 -14.36
N LYS A 97 6.98 6.73 -14.07
CA LYS A 97 6.40 7.07 -12.77
C LYS A 97 4.90 6.77 -12.74
N MET A 98 4.36 6.53 -11.54
CA MET A 98 2.93 6.29 -11.35
C MET A 98 2.06 7.43 -11.88
N MET A 99 2.53 8.67 -11.77
CA MET A 99 1.83 9.86 -12.29
C MET A 99 2.28 10.28 -13.70
N GLY A 100 2.98 9.42 -14.44
CA GLY A 100 3.43 9.71 -15.81
C GLY A 100 4.15 11.05 -15.95
N SER A 101 3.85 11.80 -17.02
CA SER A 101 4.48 13.10 -17.32
C SER A 101 4.22 14.19 -16.26
N VAL A 102 3.11 14.10 -15.55
CA VAL A 102 2.76 15.04 -14.45
C VAL A 102 3.80 14.99 -13.32
N SER A 103 4.49 13.88 -13.12
CA SER A 103 5.59 13.74 -12.17
C SER A 103 6.75 14.72 -12.42
N ASN A 104 6.90 15.21 -13.65
CA ASN A 104 7.97 16.12 -14.05
C ASN A 104 7.66 17.60 -13.74
N LEU A 105 6.42 17.92 -13.39
CA LEU A 105 6.04 19.29 -13.05
C LEU A 105 6.78 19.76 -11.81
N ARG A 106 7.42 20.94 -11.90
CA ARG A 106 8.25 21.51 -10.82
C ARG A 106 7.51 21.60 -9.47
N LEU A 107 6.22 21.94 -9.51
CA LEU A 107 5.38 22.05 -8.31
C LEU A 107 5.13 20.70 -7.64
N LEU A 108 5.15 19.60 -8.38
CA LEU A 108 4.85 18.24 -7.87
C LEU A 108 6.08 17.45 -7.48
N LYS A 109 7.28 17.87 -7.83
CA LYS A 109 8.54 17.17 -7.49
C LYS A 109 8.75 16.94 -5.99
N SER A 110 8.17 17.80 -5.15
CA SER A 110 8.24 17.68 -3.69
C SER A 110 7.27 16.64 -3.11
N TYR A 111 6.27 16.22 -3.88
CA TYR A 111 5.28 15.24 -3.43
C TYR A 111 5.83 13.81 -3.55
N ASN A 112 5.51 12.98 -2.56
CA ASN A 112 5.94 11.59 -2.60
C ASN A 112 5.28 10.83 -3.76
N ILE A 113 3.99 11.06 -4.01
CA ILE A 113 3.24 10.43 -5.11
C ILE A 113 3.88 10.67 -6.48
N ALA A 114 4.53 11.81 -6.71
CA ALA A 114 5.19 12.11 -7.96
C ALA A 114 6.53 11.36 -8.13
N ASN A 115 7.10 10.83 -7.05
CA ASN A 115 8.40 10.18 -7.07
C ASN A 115 8.33 8.65 -7.15
N ILE A 116 7.18 8.05 -6.87
CA ILE A 116 7.02 6.59 -6.92
C ILE A 116 7.02 6.05 -8.35
N GLY A 117 7.59 4.84 -8.50
CA GLY A 117 7.61 4.13 -9.76
C GLY A 117 6.23 3.60 -10.17
N PHE A 118 6.09 3.26 -11.45
CA PHE A 118 4.84 2.73 -11.96
C PHE A 118 4.42 1.43 -11.24
N ASN A 119 5.36 0.53 -11.00
CA ASN A 119 5.08 -0.74 -10.33
C ASN A 119 4.76 -0.61 -8.83
N ASP A 120 5.14 0.50 -8.19
CA ASP A 120 4.83 0.71 -6.76
C ASP A 120 3.32 0.88 -6.50
N GLN A 121 2.54 1.27 -7.53
CA GLN A 121 1.08 1.42 -7.41
C GLN A 121 0.39 0.14 -6.92
N TYR A 122 0.89 -1.02 -7.30
CA TYR A 122 0.31 -2.31 -6.91
C TYR A 122 0.30 -2.48 -5.39
N SER A 123 1.40 -2.10 -4.71
CA SER A 123 1.49 -2.10 -3.26
C SER A 123 0.53 -1.11 -2.59
N TYR A 124 0.38 0.09 -3.14
CA TYR A 124 -0.52 1.10 -2.58
C TYR A 124 -1.99 0.69 -2.67
N PHE A 125 -2.43 0.10 -3.78
CA PHE A 125 -3.81 -0.37 -3.92
C PHE A 125 -4.13 -1.53 -2.96
N TYR A 126 -3.19 -2.43 -2.73
CA TYR A 126 -3.34 -3.45 -1.70
C TYR A 126 -3.41 -2.81 -0.29
N MET A 127 -2.50 -1.87 0.01
CA MET A 127 -2.44 -1.20 1.31
C MET A 127 -3.69 -0.39 1.63
N LEU A 128 -4.40 0.16 0.64
CA LEU A 128 -5.69 0.81 0.86
C LEU A 128 -6.67 -0.12 1.60
N MET A 129 -6.71 -1.39 1.24
CA MET A 129 -7.60 -2.37 1.87
C MET A 129 -7.02 -2.89 3.18
N ALA A 130 -5.72 -3.16 3.24
CA ALA A 130 -5.05 -3.63 4.44
C ALA A 130 -5.15 -2.60 5.59
N ARG A 131 -4.93 -1.31 5.31
CA ARG A 131 -5.03 -0.23 6.29
C ARG A 131 -6.45 -0.01 6.81
N LYS A 132 -7.47 -0.35 6.02
CA LYS A 132 -8.88 -0.32 6.41
C LYS A 132 -9.35 -1.62 7.08
N ASN A 133 -8.47 -2.60 7.21
CA ASN A 133 -8.80 -3.95 7.67
C ASN A 133 -9.90 -4.63 6.81
N LEU A 134 -9.84 -4.40 5.49
CA LEU A 134 -10.80 -4.91 4.50
C LEU A 134 -10.16 -5.84 3.46
N ASP A 135 -8.86 -6.06 3.52
CA ASP A 135 -8.18 -7.07 2.68
C ASP A 135 -8.63 -8.49 3.04
N GLN A 136 -8.55 -9.40 2.09
CA GLN A 136 -8.92 -10.80 2.22
C GLN A 136 -7.76 -11.71 1.80
N ALA A 137 -7.79 -12.98 2.20
CA ALA A 137 -6.78 -13.94 1.80
C ALA A 137 -6.82 -14.16 0.27
N LEU A 138 -5.66 -14.38 -0.34
CA LEU A 138 -5.57 -14.63 -1.79
C LEU A 138 -6.18 -15.98 -2.17
N GLY A 139 -6.04 -16.98 -1.28
CA GLY A 139 -6.63 -18.30 -1.43
C GLY A 139 -8.13 -18.38 -1.20
N ASP A 140 -8.77 -17.28 -0.77
CA ASP A 140 -10.23 -17.23 -0.62
C ASP A 140 -10.93 -17.40 -1.98
N PRO A 141 -12.06 -18.13 -2.04
CA PRO A 141 -12.84 -18.26 -3.26
C PRO A 141 -13.27 -16.87 -3.79
N LYS A 142 -13.13 -16.66 -5.09
CA LYS A 142 -13.43 -15.38 -5.76
C LYS A 142 -14.81 -14.81 -5.42
N ASN A 143 -15.81 -15.66 -5.29
CA ASN A 143 -17.19 -15.28 -4.97
C ASN A 143 -17.37 -14.80 -3.51
N THR A 144 -16.37 -14.96 -2.64
CA THR A 144 -16.37 -14.44 -1.26
C THR A 144 -15.67 -13.08 -1.15
N LEU A 145 -14.90 -12.70 -2.17
CA LEU A 145 -14.18 -11.43 -2.18
C LEU A 145 -15.15 -10.24 -2.36
N ILE A 146 -14.93 -9.16 -1.62
CA ILE A 146 -15.60 -7.89 -1.89
C ILE A 146 -15.11 -7.33 -3.23
N LYS A 147 -15.97 -6.58 -3.91
CA LYS A 147 -15.75 -6.15 -5.30
C LYS A 147 -14.39 -5.47 -5.53
N PHE A 148 -13.94 -4.61 -4.63
CA PHE A 148 -12.64 -3.95 -4.79
C PHE A 148 -11.47 -4.93 -4.65
N ASN A 149 -11.54 -5.90 -3.73
CA ASN A 149 -10.53 -6.95 -3.61
C ASN A 149 -10.54 -7.84 -4.85
N GLU A 150 -11.73 -8.28 -5.29
CA GLU A 150 -11.88 -9.11 -6.48
C GLU A 150 -11.28 -8.46 -7.74
N GLN A 151 -11.51 -7.17 -7.94
CA GLN A 151 -11.12 -6.48 -9.17
C GLN A 151 -9.71 -5.87 -9.13
N ILE A 152 -9.23 -5.50 -7.95
CA ILE A 152 -8.00 -4.71 -7.81
C ILE A 152 -7.07 -5.27 -6.74
N ALA A 153 -7.43 -5.17 -5.45
CA ALA A 153 -6.47 -5.35 -4.38
C ALA A 153 -5.90 -6.76 -4.27
N SER A 154 -6.73 -7.81 -4.40
CA SER A 154 -6.26 -9.20 -4.38
C SER A 154 -5.43 -9.54 -5.62
N LYS A 155 -5.83 -9.06 -6.80
CA LYS A 155 -5.05 -9.24 -8.04
C LYS A 155 -3.65 -8.66 -7.90
N TYR A 156 -3.56 -7.43 -7.42
CA TYR A 156 -2.29 -6.73 -7.25
C TYR A 156 -1.43 -7.38 -6.18
N ARG A 157 -2.05 -7.77 -5.05
CA ARG A 157 -1.35 -8.53 -4.01
C ARG A 157 -0.82 -9.87 -4.52
N SER A 158 -1.56 -10.58 -5.38
CA SER A 158 -1.11 -11.85 -5.97
C SER A 158 0.16 -11.66 -6.79
N GLY A 159 0.21 -10.68 -7.69
CA GLY A 159 1.40 -10.38 -8.49
C GLY A 159 2.59 -9.92 -7.65
N LEU A 160 2.35 -9.04 -6.67
CA LEU A 160 3.37 -8.61 -5.70
C LEU A 160 3.93 -9.80 -4.92
N SER A 161 3.09 -10.77 -4.55
CA SER A 161 3.52 -11.94 -3.80
C SER A 161 4.42 -12.85 -4.63
N ILE A 162 4.10 -13.05 -5.92
CA ILE A 162 4.97 -13.82 -6.85
C ILE A 162 6.28 -13.06 -7.07
N ARG A 163 6.25 -11.74 -7.24
CA ARG A 163 7.47 -10.92 -7.35
C ARG A 163 8.32 -10.99 -6.09
N PHE A 164 7.70 -10.92 -4.92
CA PHE A 164 8.40 -11.11 -3.64
C PHE A 164 9.11 -12.46 -3.58
N LEU A 165 8.43 -13.54 -3.97
CA LEU A 165 9.03 -14.86 -4.01
C LEU A 165 10.20 -14.93 -5.01
N ASP A 166 10.08 -14.31 -6.18
CA ASP A 166 11.13 -14.22 -7.21
C ASP A 166 12.37 -13.47 -6.67
N ASP A 167 12.17 -12.30 -6.08
CA ASP A 167 13.24 -11.51 -5.47
C ASP A 167 13.94 -12.25 -4.30
N TYR A 168 13.20 -13.07 -3.54
CA TYR A 168 13.75 -13.87 -2.44
C TYR A 168 14.51 -15.10 -2.92
N LEU A 169 13.94 -15.86 -3.84
CA LEU A 169 14.56 -17.10 -4.33
C LEU A 169 15.78 -16.84 -5.21
N GLN A 170 15.74 -15.79 -6.04
CA GLN A 170 16.78 -15.46 -7.03
C GLN A 170 17.01 -16.57 -8.07
N ASN A 171 18.07 -16.46 -8.86
CA ASN A 171 18.53 -17.49 -9.83
C ASN A 171 17.43 -17.99 -10.79
N ASP A 172 16.48 -17.12 -11.17
CA ASP A 172 15.37 -17.42 -12.06
C ASP A 172 14.48 -18.60 -11.63
N ALA A 173 14.48 -18.96 -10.35
CA ALA A 173 13.71 -20.09 -9.84
C ALA A 173 12.21 -19.93 -10.08
N VAL A 174 11.66 -18.73 -9.88
CA VAL A 174 10.23 -18.45 -10.10
C VAL A 174 9.88 -18.40 -11.59
N PRO A 175 10.60 -17.65 -12.46
CA PRO A 175 10.40 -17.72 -13.91
C PRO A 175 10.48 -19.13 -14.48
N ALA A 176 11.49 -19.92 -14.09
CA ALA A 176 11.64 -21.31 -14.51
C ALA A 176 10.43 -22.17 -14.08
N SER A 177 9.96 -22.00 -12.83
CA SER A 177 8.79 -22.71 -12.31
C SER A 177 7.51 -22.32 -13.04
N ILE A 178 7.30 -21.05 -13.35
CA ILE A 178 6.15 -20.58 -14.14
C ILE A 178 6.17 -21.22 -15.53
N LYS A 179 7.32 -21.20 -16.19
CA LYS A 179 7.49 -21.77 -17.53
C LYS A 179 7.30 -23.30 -17.52
N GLN A 180 7.83 -23.98 -16.50
CA GLN A 180 7.63 -25.42 -16.32
C GLN A 180 6.17 -25.75 -16.06
N PHE A 181 5.52 -25.06 -15.13
CA PHE A 181 4.11 -25.23 -14.81
C PHE A 181 3.22 -25.06 -16.03
N TYR A 182 3.45 -23.98 -16.78
CA TYR A 182 2.71 -23.68 -17.99
C TYR A 182 2.89 -24.76 -19.07
N ASN A 183 4.14 -25.12 -19.40
CA ASN A 183 4.42 -26.08 -20.48
C ASN A 183 3.94 -27.50 -20.18
N GLN A 184 4.00 -27.93 -18.93
CA GLN A 184 3.56 -29.26 -18.51
C GLN A 184 2.03 -29.39 -18.43
N ASN A 185 1.32 -28.26 -18.27
CA ASN A 185 -0.09 -28.27 -17.93
C ASN A 185 -0.97 -27.56 -18.96
N GLN A 186 -0.46 -27.31 -20.15
CA GLN A 186 -1.27 -26.71 -21.24
C GLN A 186 -2.48 -27.60 -21.56
N ILE A 187 -3.67 -26.97 -21.61
CA ILE A 187 -4.95 -27.60 -21.98
C ILE A 187 -5.32 -28.79 -21.06
N LYS A 188 -4.79 -28.77 -19.85
CA LYS A 188 -5.11 -29.79 -18.83
C LYS A 188 -5.76 -29.13 -17.63
N GLN A 189 -6.61 -29.88 -16.94
CA GLN A 189 -7.13 -29.44 -15.64
C GLN A 189 -5.99 -29.45 -14.62
N VAL A 190 -5.80 -28.32 -13.95
CA VAL A 190 -4.71 -28.11 -12.99
C VAL A 190 -5.25 -27.39 -11.75
N SER A 191 -4.50 -27.45 -10.66
CA SER A 191 -4.84 -26.87 -9.37
C SER A 191 -3.67 -26.05 -8.81
N ARG A 192 -3.94 -25.34 -7.72
CA ARG A 192 -2.89 -24.65 -6.93
C ARG A 192 -1.81 -25.62 -6.44
N THR A 193 -2.18 -26.86 -6.13
CA THR A 193 -1.23 -27.88 -5.63
C THR A 193 -0.19 -28.23 -6.68
N ASP A 194 -0.58 -28.27 -7.97
CA ASP A 194 0.37 -28.53 -9.04
C ASP A 194 1.39 -27.39 -9.17
N PHE A 195 0.93 -26.13 -9.06
CA PHE A 195 1.81 -24.96 -9.08
C PHE A 195 2.74 -24.94 -7.86
N GLU A 196 2.22 -25.24 -6.67
CA GLU A 196 3.00 -25.33 -5.43
C GLU A 196 4.08 -26.40 -5.51
N THR A 197 3.73 -27.59 -6.02
CA THR A 197 4.66 -28.73 -6.18
C THR A 197 5.83 -28.34 -7.09
N ILE A 198 5.55 -27.71 -8.22
CA ILE A 198 6.58 -27.27 -9.15
C ILE A 198 7.48 -26.17 -8.55
N LEU A 199 6.90 -25.18 -7.88
CA LEU A 199 7.68 -24.15 -7.19
C LEU A 199 8.61 -24.75 -6.14
N LYS A 200 8.11 -25.68 -5.32
CA LYS A 200 8.93 -26.36 -4.30
C LYS A 200 10.02 -27.25 -4.89
N SER A 201 9.80 -27.85 -6.06
CA SER A 201 10.81 -28.69 -6.72
C SER A 201 11.96 -27.89 -7.36
N ASN A 202 11.77 -26.60 -7.59
CA ASN A 202 12.76 -25.73 -8.22
C ASN A 202 13.57 -24.86 -7.22
N THR A 203 13.47 -25.16 -5.92
CA THR A 203 14.23 -24.47 -4.89
C THR A 203 14.54 -25.38 -3.71
N ASP A 204 15.72 -25.20 -3.11
CA ASP A 204 16.11 -25.86 -1.86
C ASP A 204 15.65 -25.09 -0.62
N LYS A 205 15.13 -23.85 -0.80
CA LYS A 205 14.63 -23.03 0.31
C LYS A 205 13.23 -23.47 0.72
N ASP A 206 12.95 -23.41 2.03
CA ASP A 206 11.58 -23.57 2.51
C ASP A 206 10.71 -22.37 2.12
N ILE A 207 9.69 -22.62 1.32
CA ILE A 207 8.70 -21.64 0.87
C ILE A 207 7.29 -21.94 1.41
N ASN A 208 7.16 -22.76 2.45
CA ASN A 208 5.85 -23.06 3.06
C ASN A 208 5.16 -21.78 3.59
N TRP A 209 5.93 -20.82 4.09
CA TRP A 209 5.43 -19.52 4.52
C TRP A 209 4.68 -18.78 3.39
N PHE A 210 5.12 -18.94 2.13
CA PHE A 210 4.45 -18.31 0.99
C PHE A 210 3.02 -18.80 0.84
N PHE A 211 2.80 -20.10 0.85
CA PHE A 211 1.47 -20.67 0.68
C PHE A 211 0.62 -20.52 1.95
N ASN A 212 1.17 -20.82 3.12
CA ASN A 212 0.42 -20.84 4.37
C ASN A 212 0.09 -19.43 4.85
N THR A 213 1.04 -18.49 4.76
CA THR A 213 0.90 -17.15 5.32
C THR A 213 0.45 -16.14 4.26
N ILE A 214 1.14 -16.07 3.11
CA ILE A 214 0.86 -15.04 2.11
C ILE A 214 -0.41 -15.35 1.33
N ILE A 215 -0.57 -16.60 0.88
CA ILE A 215 -1.71 -17.00 0.03
C ILE A 215 -2.95 -17.31 0.89
N ASN A 216 -2.82 -18.15 1.90
CA ASN A 216 -3.96 -18.68 2.63
C ASN A 216 -4.38 -17.87 3.87
N SER A 217 -3.74 -16.74 4.13
CA SER A 217 -4.11 -15.89 5.27
C SER A 217 -4.22 -14.42 4.93
N ARG A 218 -4.82 -13.67 5.85
CA ARG A 218 -4.85 -12.20 5.86
C ARG A 218 -3.70 -11.59 6.67
N ALA A 219 -2.66 -12.36 6.96
CA ALA A 219 -1.54 -11.86 7.74
C ALA A 219 -0.96 -10.60 7.08
N ILE A 220 -0.65 -9.61 7.89
CA ILE A 220 0.09 -8.43 7.46
C ILE A 220 1.54 -8.58 7.90
N ILE A 221 2.41 -7.89 7.19
CA ILE A 221 3.85 -7.89 7.43
C ILE A 221 4.20 -6.53 8.01
N ASP A 222 4.85 -6.49 9.17
CA ASP A 222 5.32 -5.24 9.79
C ASP A 222 6.56 -5.54 10.65
N TYR A 223 7.73 -5.25 10.09
CA TYR A 223 9.01 -5.38 10.78
C TYR A 223 9.51 -4.04 11.28
N LYS A 224 10.38 -4.06 12.30
CA LYS A 224 11.10 -2.87 12.76
C LYS A 224 12.47 -3.25 13.34
N PHE A 225 13.40 -2.33 13.29
CA PHE A 225 14.60 -2.44 14.09
C PHE A 225 14.29 -2.18 15.57
N SER A 226 14.66 -3.12 16.46
CA SER A 226 14.57 -2.94 17.91
C SER A 226 15.85 -2.31 18.46
N SER A 227 17.00 -2.84 18.06
CA SER A 227 18.31 -2.32 18.44
C SER A 227 19.22 -2.21 17.23
N VAL A 228 20.15 -1.27 17.27
CA VAL A 228 21.22 -1.14 16.24
C VAL A 228 22.49 -0.69 16.97
N LYS A 229 23.54 -1.51 16.89
CA LYS A 229 24.88 -1.20 17.36
C LYS A 229 25.81 -1.18 16.17
N LYS A 230 26.76 -0.26 16.14
CA LYS A 230 27.75 -0.14 15.05
C LYS A 230 29.16 -0.11 15.61
N THR A 231 30.06 -0.68 14.85
CA THR A 231 31.50 -0.44 14.94
C THR A 231 32.00 0.27 13.69
N LYS A 232 33.29 0.40 13.50
CA LYS A 232 33.87 0.90 12.26
C LYS A 232 33.58 -0.05 11.09
N ASP A 233 33.64 -1.37 11.35
CA ASP A 233 33.67 -2.41 10.32
C ASP A 233 32.40 -3.27 10.29
N SER A 234 31.59 -3.26 11.37
CA SER A 234 30.40 -4.09 11.49
C SER A 234 29.17 -3.34 11.99
N ILE A 235 27.98 -3.90 11.70
CA ILE A 235 26.69 -3.47 12.22
C ILE A 235 26.02 -4.70 12.82
N THR A 236 25.64 -4.61 14.09
CA THR A 236 24.78 -5.60 14.77
C THR A 236 23.43 -4.97 15.02
N PHE A 237 22.36 -5.64 14.60
CA PHE A 237 21.00 -5.14 14.77
C PHE A 237 20.03 -6.28 15.06
N SER A 238 18.97 -5.95 15.79
CA SER A 238 17.85 -6.85 16.02
C SER A 238 16.61 -6.37 15.27
N VAL A 239 15.86 -7.30 14.71
CA VAL A 239 14.62 -7.05 13.96
C VAL A 239 13.47 -7.71 14.69
N ILE A 240 12.44 -6.94 15.01
CA ILE A 240 11.20 -7.43 15.62
C ILE A 240 10.13 -7.56 14.54
N ASN A 241 9.51 -8.73 14.47
CA ASN A 241 8.29 -8.96 13.74
C ASN A 241 7.09 -8.55 14.63
N LYS A 242 6.40 -7.48 14.28
CA LYS A 242 5.28 -6.94 15.06
C LYS A 242 3.97 -7.70 14.88
N THR A 243 3.89 -8.55 13.90
CA THR A 243 2.66 -9.25 13.48
C THR A 243 2.74 -10.77 13.62
N GLU A 244 3.86 -11.25 14.19
CA GLU A 244 4.12 -12.69 14.38
C GLU A 244 4.00 -13.49 13.07
N THR A 245 4.38 -12.87 11.96
CA THR A 245 4.30 -13.43 10.62
C THR A 245 5.73 -13.73 10.13
N PRO A 246 6.32 -14.91 10.42
CA PRO A 246 7.69 -15.23 10.09
C PRO A 246 7.83 -15.42 8.58
N ILE A 247 8.37 -14.43 7.92
CA ILE A 247 8.68 -14.45 6.48
C ILE A 247 10.01 -13.74 6.23
N PRO A 248 10.71 -14.03 5.13
CA PRO A 248 11.95 -13.36 4.80
C PRO A 248 11.74 -11.86 4.54
N ILE A 249 12.75 -11.04 4.92
CA ILE A 249 12.75 -9.61 4.62
C ILE A 249 14.16 -9.14 4.20
N PRO A 250 14.28 -8.30 3.15
CA PRO A 250 15.59 -7.81 2.76
C PRO A 250 16.03 -6.62 3.63
N VAL A 251 17.30 -6.64 4.05
CA VAL A 251 17.98 -5.51 4.69
C VAL A 251 19.00 -4.91 3.73
N TYR A 252 19.07 -3.59 3.73
CA TYR A 252 19.97 -2.80 2.92
C TYR A 252 20.85 -1.91 3.79
N GLY A 253 22.12 -1.85 3.45
CA GLY A 253 22.99 -0.75 3.88
C GLY A 253 23.09 0.29 2.77
N THR A 254 22.95 1.57 3.13
CA THR A 254 23.14 2.66 2.17
C THR A 254 24.21 3.63 2.63
N LYS A 255 24.92 4.25 1.66
CA LYS A 255 25.88 5.34 1.87
C LYS A 255 25.51 6.50 0.97
N LYS A 256 25.12 7.63 1.54
CA LYS A 256 24.62 8.81 0.79
C LYS A 256 23.51 8.47 -0.22
N GLY A 257 22.66 7.50 0.14
CA GLY A 257 21.55 7.03 -0.69
C GLY A 257 21.89 5.90 -1.67
N ALA A 258 23.15 5.61 -1.94
CA ALA A 258 23.56 4.46 -2.76
C ALA A 258 23.58 3.18 -1.92
N VAL A 259 23.08 2.07 -2.47
CA VAL A 259 23.12 0.76 -1.82
C VAL A 259 24.55 0.23 -1.81
N VAL A 260 25.06 -0.14 -0.63
CA VAL A 260 26.39 -0.72 -0.44
C VAL A 260 26.35 -2.21 -0.09
N PHE A 261 25.20 -2.70 0.41
CA PHE A 261 24.92 -4.13 0.54
C PHE A 261 23.40 -4.39 0.55
N LYS A 262 23.00 -5.60 0.15
CA LYS A 262 21.67 -6.19 0.32
C LYS A 262 21.84 -7.60 0.84
N GLN A 263 21.05 -7.98 1.84
CA GLN A 263 20.96 -9.34 2.38
C GLN A 263 19.52 -9.68 2.69
N TRP A 264 19.12 -10.92 2.44
CA TRP A 264 17.85 -11.46 2.92
C TRP A 264 18.02 -11.99 4.33
N LEU A 265 17.07 -11.68 5.18
CA LEU A 265 17.00 -12.17 6.55
C LEU A 265 15.89 -13.21 6.61
N ASP A 266 16.23 -14.44 6.96
CA ASP A 266 15.28 -15.46 7.32
C ASP A 266 14.96 -15.27 8.81
N ILE A 267 13.74 -14.90 9.11
CA ILE A 267 13.30 -14.57 10.46
C ILE A 267 12.39 -15.68 10.97
N GLU A 268 12.95 -16.53 11.81
CA GLU A 268 12.23 -17.67 12.40
C GLU A 268 11.54 -17.29 13.71
N GLU A 269 12.12 -16.34 14.46
CA GLU A 269 11.62 -15.90 15.77
C GLU A 269 11.14 -14.45 15.75
N CYS A 270 10.37 -14.07 16.77
CA CYS A 270 9.80 -12.71 16.88
C CYS A 270 10.86 -11.61 17.00
N ASP A 271 12.04 -11.91 17.57
CA ASP A 271 13.19 -10.99 17.71
C ASP A 271 14.48 -11.72 17.33
N SER A 272 15.01 -11.40 16.16
CA SER A 272 16.22 -12.03 15.61
C SER A 272 17.34 -10.99 15.52
N THR A 273 18.57 -11.38 15.90
CA THR A 273 19.75 -10.52 15.88
C THR A 273 20.74 -10.95 14.78
N PHE A 274 21.19 -9.99 14.02
CA PHE A 274 22.09 -10.18 12.87
C PHE A 274 23.32 -9.29 12.96
N THR A 275 24.45 -9.78 12.44
CA THR A 275 25.69 -8.99 12.33
C THR A 275 26.21 -9.07 10.91
N PHE A 276 26.44 -7.92 10.29
CA PHE A 276 26.97 -7.81 8.92
C PHE A 276 28.15 -6.82 8.85
N PRO A 277 29.02 -6.96 7.83
CA PRO A 277 30.01 -5.93 7.49
C PRO A 277 29.30 -4.60 7.19
N ARG A 278 29.82 -3.51 7.77
CA ARG A 278 29.23 -2.17 7.59
C ARG A 278 29.39 -1.63 6.18
N ASN A 279 30.47 -1.95 5.49
CA ASN A 279 30.77 -1.47 4.13
C ASN A 279 30.66 0.06 4.00
N GLY A 280 30.92 0.80 5.10
CA GLY A 280 30.79 2.25 5.13
C GLY A 280 29.37 2.80 5.11
N ALA A 281 28.34 1.97 5.37
CA ALA A 281 26.96 2.41 5.42
C ALA A 281 26.74 3.51 6.46
N ASP A 282 25.93 4.50 6.12
CA ASP A 282 25.45 5.58 6.98
C ASP A 282 23.99 5.37 7.45
N LYS A 283 23.29 4.44 6.82
CA LYS A 283 21.92 4.06 7.14
C LYS A 283 21.69 2.58 6.86
N ILE A 284 20.85 1.93 7.68
CA ILE A 284 20.28 0.61 7.38
C ILE A 284 18.78 0.72 7.18
N ILE A 285 18.25 -0.08 6.25
CA ILE A 285 16.85 -0.01 5.84
C ILE A 285 16.33 -1.42 5.56
N LEU A 286 15.22 -1.81 6.18
CA LEU A 286 14.47 -3.00 5.78
C LEU A 286 13.63 -2.65 4.56
N ASN A 287 13.55 -3.55 3.60
CA ASN A 287 12.64 -3.47 2.46
C ASN A 287 12.73 -2.13 1.67
N LEU A 288 13.94 -1.67 1.38
CA LEU A 288 14.19 -0.38 0.71
C LEU A 288 13.46 -0.24 -0.63
N LYS A 289 13.40 -1.31 -1.41
CA LYS A 289 12.79 -1.32 -2.75
C LYS A 289 11.34 -1.79 -2.77
N ASN A 290 10.74 -1.92 -1.59
CA ASN A 290 9.35 -2.34 -1.44
C ASN A 290 9.06 -3.72 -2.07
N GLU A 291 10.04 -4.64 -1.99
CA GLU A 291 9.92 -6.02 -2.46
C GLU A 291 8.86 -6.79 -1.66
N VAL A 292 8.75 -6.49 -0.38
CA VAL A 292 7.76 -7.08 0.53
C VAL A 292 6.63 -6.09 0.75
N PRO A 293 5.35 -6.48 0.57
CA PRO A 293 4.21 -5.59 0.78
C PRO A 293 3.96 -5.33 2.27
N GLU A 294 4.81 -4.51 2.88
CA GLU A 294 4.84 -4.22 4.32
C GLU A 294 3.84 -3.15 4.73
N TYR A 295 3.23 -3.35 5.91
CA TYR A 295 2.16 -2.48 6.41
C TYR A 295 2.65 -1.10 6.82
N ASN A 296 3.89 -0.99 7.35
CA ASN A 296 4.43 0.26 7.87
C ASN A 296 5.91 0.42 7.56
N LEU A 297 6.23 1.15 6.51
CA LEU A 297 7.62 1.42 6.10
C LEU A 297 8.31 2.48 6.97
N ARG A 298 7.59 3.18 7.86
CA ARG A 298 8.15 4.28 8.65
C ARG A 298 9.08 3.79 9.78
N ASN A 299 8.96 2.54 10.21
CA ASN A 299 9.77 1.91 11.25
C ASN A 299 10.93 1.09 10.69
N ASN A 300 11.08 1.02 9.37
CA ASN A 300 12.00 0.17 8.65
C ASN A 300 13.43 0.70 8.53
N TRP A 301 13.76 1.84 9.06
CA TRP A 301 15.08 2.41 8.84
C TRP A 301 15.69 3.05 10.08
N LYS A 302 17.02 3.05 10.15
CA LYS A 302 17.84 3.69 11.17
C LYS A 302 19.04 4.37 10.53
N LYS A 303 19.31 5.62 10.93
CA LYS A 303 20.60 6.25 10.66
C LYS A 303 21.64 5.63 11.58
N LEU A 304 22.81 5.35 11.03
CA LEU A 304 23.94 4.84 11.78
C LEU A 304 24.79 5.95 12.38
N ASP A 305 24.71 7.15 11.82
CA ASP A 305 25.43 8.33 12.28
C ASP A 305 24.46 9.38 12.81
N GLY A 306 24.89 10.15 13.84
CA GLY A 306 24.10 11.19 14.48
C GLY A 306 23.43 10.75 15.80
N PHE A 307 22.95 11.74 16.53
CA PHE A 307 22.40 11.57 17.88
C PHE A 307 20.98 10.96 17.87
N PHE A 308 20.21 11.19 16.79
CA PHE A 308 18.83 10.74 16.65
C PHE A 308 18.68 9.81 15.44
N PRO A 309 18.79 8.49 15.64
CA PRO A 309 18.81 7.52 14.53
C PRO A 309 17.49 7.46 13.73
N ASN A 310 16.38 7.91 14.31
CA ASN A 310 15.05 7.88 13.69
C ASN A 310 14.41 9.24 13.50
N ASN A 311 15.18 10.32 13.56
CA ASN A 311 14.61 11.65 13.39
C ASN A 311 14.05 11.81 11.96
N ARG A 312 12.73 11.99 11.88
CA ARG A 312 12.01 12.32 10.66
C ARG A 312 11.69 13.82 10.70
N PRO A 313 12.31 14.62 9.85
CA PRO A 313 12.00 16.04 9.78
C PRO A 313 10.54 16.26 9.39
N VAL A 314 9.99 17.39 9.83
CA VAL A 314 8.65 17.83 9.41
C VAL A 314 8.72 18.31 7.96
N LYS A 315 7.73 17.87 7.16
CA LYS A 315 7.56 18.28 5.77
C LYS A 315 6.13 18.80 5.57
N PHE A 316 6.02 20.07 5.23
CA PHE A 316 4.73 20.65 4.86
C PHE A 316 4.41 20.35 3.40
N VAL A 317 3.21 19.87 3.16
CA VAL A 317 2.74 19.46 1.82
C VAL A 317 1.35 20.06 1.57
N PHE A 318 1.18 20.71 0.44
CA PHE A 318 -0.10 21.30 0.05
C PHE A 318 -1.10 20.22 -0.37
N LEU A 319 -2.36 20.35 0.02
CA LEU A 319 -3.47 19.44 -0.24
C LEU A 319 -3.25 18.03 0.33
N LYS A 320 -2.84 17.07 -0.47
CA LYS A 320 -2.78 15.66 -0.12
C LYS A 320 -1.61 14.95 -0.81
N ASP A 321 -1.04 13.94 -0.13
CA ASP A 321 0.08 13.16 -0.67
C ASP A 321 -0.01 11.71 -0.21
N LEU A 322 0.80 10.84 -0.80
CA LEU A 322 1.10 9.52 -0.26
C LEU A 322 2.00 9.63 0.97
N GLU A 323 1.91 8.64 1.85
CA GLU A 323 2.77 8.57 3.04
C GLU A 323 4.25 8.46 2.64
N ASP A 324 5.06 9.39 3.15
CA ASP A 324 6.51 9.37 2.99
C ASP A 324 7.13 8.74 4.25
N PRO A 325 7.85 7.60 4.14
CA PRO A 325 8.41 6.92 5.30
C PRO A 325 9.50 7.70 6.01
N TYR A 326 10.10 8.68 5.35
CA TYR A 326 11.25 9.44 5.86
C TYR A 326 10.88 10.79 6.48
N TYR A 327 9.63 11.23 6.37
CA TYR A 327 9.17 12.53 6.86
C TYR A 327 7.94 12.43 7.76
N ASN A 328 7.80 13.38 8.67
CA ASN A 328 6.56 13.66 9.36
C ASN A 328 5.78 14.68 8.53
N GLN A 329 4.90 14.20 7.65
CA GLN A 329 4.14 15.06 6.76
C GLN A 329 3.02 15.76 7.52
N VAL A 330 2.99 17.10 7.40
CA VAL A 330 1.88 17.97 7.77
C VAL A 330 1.28 18.51 6.48
N LEU A 331 0.08 18.08 6.18
CA LEU A 331 -0.65 18.51 4.98
C LEU A 331 -1.43 19.78 5.34
N TYR A 332 -1.42 20.77 4.44
CA TYR A 332 -2.08 22.02 4.70
C TYR A 332 -2.97 22.47 3.54
N VAL A 333 -4.06 23.15 3.89
CA VAL A 333 -5.01 23.74 2.94
C VAL A 333 -5.47 25.07 3.52
N PRO A 334 -5.43 26.18 2.78
CA PRO A 334 -6.08 27.41 3.17
C PRO A 334 -7.58 27.17 3.39
N SER A 335 -8.15 27.79 4.38
CA SER A 335 -9.57 27.71 4.70
C SER A 335 -10.17 29.09 4.93
N ILE A 336 -11.43 29.24 4.59
CA ILE A 336 -12.19 30.47 4.85
C ILE A 336 -13.56 30.02 5.38
N TYR A 337 -13.93 30.58 6.53
CA TYR A 337 -15.26 30.40 7.10
C TYR A 337 -15.97 31.76 7.19
N TYR A 338 -17.25 31.73 7.37
CA TYR A 338 -18.04 32.92 7.63
C TYR A 338 -19.14 32.57 8.63
N ASN A 339 -19.31 33.43 9.62
CA ASN A 339 -20.53 33.51 10.40
C ASN A 339 -20.83 35.00 10.70
N LEU A 340 -22.05 35.28 11.13
CA LEU A 340 -22.54 36.63 11.29
C LEU A 340 -21.74 37.44 12.33
N TYR A 341 -21.22 36.79 13.36
CA TYR A 341 -20.56 37.41 14.50
C TYR A 341 -19.03 37.46 14.35
N ASP A 342 -18.45 36.43 13.79
CA ASP A 342 -17.01 36.34 13.52
C ASP A 342 -16.61 37.02 12.20
N GLY A 343 -17.59 37.24 11.29
CA GLY A 343 -17.31 37.78 9.96
C GLY A 343 -16.59 36.76 9.06
N ILE A 344 -15.79 37.28 8.13
CA ILE A 344 -14.90 36.44 7.33
C ILE A 344 -13.77 35.96 8.23
N THR A 345 -13.55 34.65 8.21
CA THR A 345 -12.62 33.98 9.13
C THR A 345 -11.61 33.16 8.30
N PRO A 346 -10.54 33.81 7.80
CA PRO A 346 -9.45 33.09 7.13
C PRO A 346 -8.70 32.22 8.12
N GLY A 347 -8.24 31.08 7.62
CA GLY A 347 -7.50 30.11 8.41
C GLY A 347 -6.63 29.21 7.56
N ILE A 348 -5.99 28.27 8.23
CA ILE A 348 -5.20 27.24 7.61
C ILE A 348 -5.51 25.88 8.27
N ARG A 349 -5.97 24.95 7.49
CA ARG A 349 -6.17 23.58 7.96
C ARG A 349 -4.88 22.79 7.87
N LEU A 350 -4.45 22.22 8.98
CA LEU A 350 -3.26 21.37 9.13
C LEU A 350 -3.68 19.98 9.55
N HIS A 351 -3.25 18.96 8.82
CA HIS A 351 -3.60 17.58 9.14
C HIS A 351 -2.51 16.59 8.68
N ASN A 352 -2.59 15.33 9.16
CA ASN A 352 -1.68 14.26 8.72
C ASN A 352 -2.40 13.16 7.92
N LYS A 353 -3.61 13.41 7.41
CA LYS A 353 -4.45 12.43 6.68
C LYS A 353 -3.95 12.27 5.25
N THR A 354 -2.99 11.37 5.04
CA THR A 354 -2.48 10.97 3.72
C THR A 354 -3.51 10.16 2.94
N ILE A 355 -3.15 9.66 1.75
CA ILE A 355 -4.04 8.81 0.94
C ILE A 355 -4.32 7.48 1.65
N LEU A 356 -3.30 6.89 2.30
CA LEU A 356 -3.48 5.71 3.12
C LEU A 356 -3.90 6.09 4.55
N ASP A 357 -4.82 5.32 5.12
CA ASP A 357 -5.28 5.51 6.49
C ASP A 357 -4.14 5.32 7.49
N LYS A 358 -4.11 6.19 8.51
CA LYS A 358 -3.13 6.13 9.61
C LYS A 358 -3.81 5.74 10.91
N PRO A 359 -3.09 5.04 11.81
CA PRO A 359 -3.63 4.68 13.12
C PRO A 359 -3.90 5.91 13.98
N PHE A 360 -3.09 6.96 13.87
CA PHE A 360 -3.29 8.25 14.53
C PHE A 360 -3.48 9.36 13.51
N THR A 361 -4.51 10.17 13.69
CA THR A 361 -4.78 11.34 12.87
C THR A 361 -5.04 12.58 13.72
N PHE A 362 -4.53 13.70 13.25
CA PHE A 362 -4.91 15.02 13.73
C PHE A 362 -5.45 15.87 12.57
N ASP A 363 -6.27 16.87 12.91
CA ASP A 363 -6.85 17.83 11.99
C ASP A 363 -7.13 19.11 12.77
N ILE A 364 -6.37 20.15 12.52
CA ILE A 364 -6.37 21.40 13.26
C ILE A 364 -6.60 22.52 12.26
N ASN A 365 -7.53 23.39 12.54
CA ASN A 365 -7.84 24.51 11.70
C ASN A 365 -7.90 25.81 12.52
N PRO A 366 -6.77 26.41 12.87
CA PRO A 366 -6.73 27.74 13.44
C PRO A 366 -7.20 28.77 12.41
N SER A 367 -8.04 29.68 12.85
CA SER A 367 -8.62 30.73 12.00
C SER A 367 -8.69 32.04 12.79
N TYR A 368 -8.62 33.16 12.10
CA TYR A 368 -8.74 34.48 12.69
C TYR A 368 -10.05 35.12 12.26
N SER A 369 -10.88 35.47 13.22
CA SER A 369 -12.20 36.08 13.00
C SER A 369 -12.06 37.60 12.84
N THR A 370 -12.38 38.12 11.66
CA THR A 370 -12.13 39.54 11.33
C THR A 370 -13.06 40.49 12.02
N LYS A 371 -14.25 40.05 12.47
CA LYS A 371 -15.24 40.93 13.13
C LYS A 371 -15.11 40.88 14.65
N SER A 372 -14.91 39.71 15.23
CA SER A 372 -14.70 39.53 16.68
C SER A 372 -13.26 39.81 17.10
N ASN A 373 -12.30 39.92 16.17
CA ASN A 373 -10.87 40.09 16.39
C ASN A 373 -10.24 39.00 17.30
N ASN A 374 -10.77 37.77 17.24
CA ASN A 374 -10.35 36.66 18.06
C ASN A 374 -9.92 35.47 17.23
N LEU A 375 -9.16 34.55 17.85
CA LEU A 375 -8.87 33.23 17.28
C LEU A 375 -10.10 32.36 17.42
N SER A 376 -10.47 31.68 16.35
CA SER A 376 -11.50 30.67 16.29
C SER A 376 -10.98 29.41 15.58
N GLY A 377 -11.77 28.37 15.50
CA GLY A 377 -11.37 27.21 14.69
C GLY A 377 -11.86 25.89 15.20
N LEU A 378 -11.26 24.85 14.58
CA LEU A 378 -11.61 23.44 14.77
C LEU A 378 -10.35 22.63 15.09
N VAL A 379 -10.49 21.69 16.00
CA VAL A 379 -9.41 20.73 16.33
C VAL A 379 -10.01 19.35 16.43
N SER A 380 -9.38 18.34 15.87
CA SER A 380 -9.74 16.95 16.09
C SER A 380 -8.53 16.03 16.13
N PHE A 381 -8.59 15.05 17.02
CA PHE A 381 -7.65 13.95 17.11
C PHE A 381 -8.40 12.63 17.05
N ALA A 382 -7.82 11.63 16.40
CA ALA A 382 -8.40 10.29 16.39
C ALA A 382 -7.35 9.21 16.38
N VAL A 383 -7.63 8.11 17.09
CA VAL A 383 -6.87 6.86 17.07
C VAL A 383 -7.77 5.78 16.51
N ASN A 384 -7.31 5.06 15.49
CA ASN A 384 -7.97 3.90 14.91
C ASN A 384 -7.21 2.63 15.31
N GLN A 385 -7.91 1.70 15.92
CA GLN A 385 -7.38 0.39 16.29
C GLN A 385 -8.12 -0.69 15.51
N ASN A 386 -7.39 -1.46 14.71
CA ASN A 386 -7.92 -2.55 13.90
C ASN A 386 -7.64 -3.89 14.55
N TYR A 387 -8.68 -4.74 14.64
CA TYR A 387 -8.60 -6.13 15.09
C TYR A 387 -8.88 -7.04 13.89
N ARG A 388 -7.86 -7.75 13.40
CA ARG A 388 -7.95 -8.39 12.07
C ARG A 388 -8.90 -9.57 12.00
N ASN A 389 -8.87 -10.45 12.97
CA ASN A 389 -9.64 -11.70 12.97
C ASN A 389 -10.81 -11.66 13.96
N SER A 390 -11.34 -10.48 14.24
CA SER A 390 -12.43 -10.27 15.18
C SER A 390 -13.68 -9.74 14.47
N THR A 391 -14.85 -10.10 14.98
CA THR A 391 -16.13 -9.48 14.59
C THR A 391 -16.15 -8.01 14.94
N LEU A 392 -15.64 -7.60 16.12
CA LEU A 392 -15.29 -6.22 16.42
C LEU A 392 -14.00 -5.87 15.68
N TYR A 393 -14.12 -5.44 14.44
CA TYR A 393 -12.94 -5.28 13.55
C TYR A 393 -12.25 -3.92 13.65
N ASN A 394 -12.91 -2.90 14.21
CA ASN A 394 -12.31 -1.58 14.37
C ASN A 394 -12.91 -0.84 15.57
N VAL A 395 -12.04 -0.22 16.35
CA VAL A 395 -12.40 0.74 17.40
C VAL A 395 -11.74 2.07 17.08
N LYS A 396 -12.54 3.13 17.05
CA LYS A 396 -12.05 4.49 16.84
C LYS A 396 -12.34 5.33 18.06
N TYR A 397 -11.29 5.87 18.66
CA TYR A 397 -11.36 6.91 19.69
C TYR A 397 -11.13 8.26 19.04
N SER A 398 -11.94 9.24 19.35
CA SER A 398 -11.73 10.59 18.82
C SER A 398 -12.22 11.66 19.78
N VAL A 399 -11.58 12.81 19.70
CA VAL A 399 -12.03 14.04 20.34
C VAL A 399 -12.01 15.15 19.29
N SER A 400 -13.07 15.93 19.24
CA SER A 400 -13.12 17.12 18.40
C SER A 400 -13.59 18.31 19.23
N SER A 401 -13.07 19.49 18.92
CA SER A 401 -13.44 20.74 19.54
C SER A 401 -13.66 21.80 18.48
N SER A 402 -14.62 22.71 18.75
CA SER A 402 -14.85 23.89 17.92
C SER A 402 -15.09 25.12 18.83
N TYR A 403 -14.49 26.23 18.44
CA TYR A 403 -14.62 27.52 19.11
C TYR A 403 -14.98 28.59 18.09
N PHE A 404 -16.07 29.34 18.35
CA PHE A 404 -16.55 30.43 17.52
C PHE A 404 -17.47 31.34 18.33
N HIS A 405 -17.76 32.57 17.85
CA HIS A 405 -18.72 33.46 18.46
C HIS A 405 -20.12 33.22 17.87
N TYR A 406 -21.12 33.20 18.76
CA TYR A 406 -22.53 33.07 18.40
C TYR A 406 -23.33 34.35 18.71
N ALA A 407 -22.69 35.29 19.39
CA ALA A 407 -23.15 36.65 19.63
C ALA A 407 -21.95 37.59 19.54
N GLN A 408 -22.18 38.91 19.56
CA GLN A 408 -21.10 39.91 19.43
C GLN A 408 -20.11 39.87 20.62
N ASP A 409 -20.61 39.55 21.80
CA ASP A 409 -19.93 39.53 23.09
C ASP A 409 -19.78 38.14 23.70
N ALA A 410 -20.20 37.09 22.99
CA ALA A 410 -20.25 35.75 23.60
C ALA A 410 -19.77 34.65 22.65
N SER A 411 -18.94 33.79 23.21
CA SER A 411 -18.35 32.65 22.52
C SER A 411 -19.04 31.32 22.84
N TYR A 412 -18.77 30.33 21.98
CA TYR A 412 -19.26 28.98 22.07
C TYR A 412 -18.12 27.98 21.88
N LEU A 413 -17.78 27.29 22.96
CA LEU A 413 -16.84 26.18 22.94
C LEU A 413 -17.59 24.86 23.03
N ARG A 414 -17.35 23.98 22.07
CA ARG A 414 -17.90 22.63 22.06
C ARG A 414 -16.76 21.61 22.03
N ILE A 415 -16.84 20.61 22.89
CA ILE A 415 -15.91 19.48 22.94
C ILE A 415 -16.72 18.19 22.81
N ASN A 416 -16.33 17.29 21.88
CA ASN A 416 -17.03 16.04 21.61
C ASN A 416 -16.04 14.87 21.68
N PRO A 417 -15.84 14.23 22.83
CA PRO A 417 -15.24 12.91 22.91
C PRO A 417 -16.20 11.87 22.34
N MET A 418 -15.65 10.90 21.60
CA MET A 418 -16.43 9.86 20.93
C MET A 418 -15.64 8.55 20.86
N VAL A 419 -16.33 7.44 21.13
CA VAL A 419 -15.86 6.09 20.84
C VAL A 419 -16.80 5.45 19.83
N GLN A 420 -16.23 4.87 18.80
CA GLN A 420 -16.95 4.20 17.72
C GLN A 420 -16.50 2.76 17.62
N LEU A 421 -17.43 1.82 17.81
CA LEU A 421 -17.22 0.38 17.66
C LEU A 421 -17.83 -0.07 16.34
N ARG A 422 -17.06 -0.75 15.51
CA ARG A 422 -17.50 -1.28 14.21
C ARG A 422 -17.44 -2.80 14.24
N ILE A 423 -18.60 -3.42 14.02
CA ILE A 423 -18.79 -4.86 14.06
C ILE A 423 -19.21 -5.34 12.67
N ARG A 424 -18.69 -6.45 12.23
CA ARG A 424 -19.04 -7.11 10.97
C ARG A 424 -19.07 -8.62 11.11
N GLU A 425 -19.78 -9.27 10.23
CA GLU A 425 -19.72 -10.71 10.06
C GLU A 425 -18.37 -11.17 9.48
N PRO A 426 -17.96 -12.43 9.72
CA PRO A 426 -16.75 -13.00 9.12
C PRO A 426 -16.78 -12.96 7.59
N ASN A 427 -17.93 -13.17 6.98
CA ASN A 427 -18.12 -12.98 5.54
C ASN A 427 -18.19 -11.48 5.18
N PHE A 428 -17.19 -10.99 4.50
CA PHE A 428 -17.07 -9.56 4.14
C PHE A 428 -18.14 -9.07 3.16
N ARG A 429 -18.78 -9.97 2.41
CA ARG A 429 -19.92 -9.66 1.53
C ARG A 429 -21.24 -9.57 2.27
N ASP A 430 -21.29 -10.00 3.54
CA ASP A 430 -22.49 -9.85 4.34
C ASP A 430 -22.80 -8.37 4.57
N ASN A 431 -24.06 -8.01 4.36
CA ASN A 431 -24.52 -6.63 4.55
C ASN A 431 -24.80 -6.29 6.02
N ARG A 432 -24.81 -7.27 6.91
CA ARG A 432 -24.98 -7.06 8.35
C ARG A 432 -23.73 -6.43 8.94
N LYS A 433 -23.81 -5.12 9.15
CA LYS A 433 -22.76 -4.33 9.79
C LYS A 433 -23.40 -3.51 10.90
N GLN A 434 -22.77 -3.53 12.07
CA GLN A 434 -23.24 -2.77 13.21
C GLN A 434 -22.24 -1.67 13.54
N LEU A 435 -22.79 -0.54 13.95
CA LEU A 435 -22.05 0.61 14.41
C LEU A 435 -22.61 1.04 15.75
N ILE A 436 -21.79 0.96 16.80
CA ILE A 436 -22.11 1.50 18.11
C ILE A 436 -21.30 2.79 18.28
N LEU A 437 -21.96 3.86 18.61
CA LEU A 437 -21.37 5.18 18.76
C LEU A 437 -21.71 5.72 20.14
N LEU A 438 -20.68 5.89 20.98
CA LEU A 438 -20.77 6.56 22.26
C LEU A 438 -20.18 7.94 22.12
N ARG A 439 -20.98 8.96 22.34
CA ARG A 439 -20.58 10.36 22.19
C ARG A 439 -21.07 11.18 23.36
N GLN A 440 -20.19 12.00 23.89
CA GLN A 440 -20.52 13.06 24.83
C GLN A 440 -20.39 14.42 24.12
N VAL A 441 -21.26 15.35 24.43
CA VAL A 441 -21.17 16.74 23.96
C VAL A 441 -21.06 17.63 25.19
N ILE A 442 -19.93 18.27 25.31
CA ILE A 442 -19.65 19.25 26.36
C ILE A 442 -19.70 20.63 25.73
N VAL A 443 -20.51 21.49 26.26
CA VAL A 443 -20.71 22.85 25.74
C VAL A 443 -20.43 23.85 26.86
N ASN A 444 -19.53 24.78 26.56
CA ASN A 444 -19.39 26.01 27.33
C ASN A 444 -19.89 27.18 26.44
N LYS A 445 -21.00 27.75 26.85
CA LYS A 445 -21.63 28.86 26.16
C LYS A 445 -21.62 30.07 27.08
N GLU A 446 -20.90 31.11 26.72
CA GLU A 446 -20.94 32.38 27.44
C GLU A 446 -22.33 33.01 27.33
N LYS A 447 -22.75 33.74 28.33
CA LYS A 447 -24.00 34.50 28.27
C LYS A 447 -23.75 35.80 27.51
N SER A 448 -24.57 36.07 26.50
CA SER A 448 -24.57 37.35 25.83
C SER A 448 -25.32 38.38 26.71
N ALA A 449 -24.82 39.57 26.71
CA ALA A 449 -25.49 40.72 27.36
C ALA A 449 -26.62 41.29 26.50
N PHE A 450 -26.72 40.85 25.21
CA PHE A 450 -27.65 41.33 24.20
C PHE A 450 -28.70 40.25 23.86
#